data_92d8931e8ba14de9b07bc74f503c78a1
#
_entry.id   92d8931e8ba14de9b07bc74f503c78a1
#
_cell.length_a   1.000
_cell.length_b   1.000
_cell.length_c   1.000
_cell.angle_alpha   90.00
_cell.angle_beta   90.00
_cell.angle_gamma   90.00
#
_symmetry.space_group_name_H-M   'P 1'
#
loop_
_entity.id
_entity.type
_entity.pdbx_description
1 polymer ?
#
loop_
_entity_poly.entity_id
_entity_poly.type
_entity_poly.pdbx_seq_one_letter_code
_entity_poly.pdbx_strand_id
1 'polypeptide(L)'
;MCSSDLLCLPFLLSAQPYTIKHLSIREGLSNNHVVSIAQDKRGSLWFATEEGLNKFDGIRFLTYYKEETTGKQSITGNELNCLLDDPIDSILWIGTQRAGINAYNYANDSFITYRHNENNPESLVTDDITKIIAASDGNLWICTYWKGVDYFDKQTGQFTHYNTETVPGFASNHIWSAIDGGNGLLYIGHVDRG
;
A
#
# COMPACT_ATOMS: atom_id res chain seq x y z
N MET A 1 -48.86 -46.65 0.10
CA MET A 1 -48.38 -45.79 -1.01
C MET A 1 -48.27 -44.38 -0.47
N CYS A 2 -47.05 -43.97 -0.14
CA CYS A 2 -46.75 -42.63 0.37
C CYS A 2 -45.96 -41.92 -0.72
N SER A 3 -46.64 -40.99 -1.41
CA SER A 3 -46.03 -40.14 -2.43
C SER A 3 -45.40 -38.95 -1.70
N SER A 4 -44.09 -38.87 -1.69
CA SER A 4 -43.32 -37.74 -1.21
C SER A 4 -43.01 -36.83 -2.40
N ASP A 5 -43.89 -35.84 -2.62
CA ASP A 5 -43.62 -34.76 -3.58
C ASP A 5 -42.50 -33.88 -3.05
N LEU A 6 -41.33 -34.04 -3.65
CA LEU A 6 -40.15 -33.20 -3.40
C LEU A 6 -40.38 -31.85 -4.18
N LEU A 7 -40.83 -30.81 -3.49
CA LEU A 7 -40.92 -29.48 -4.04
C LEU A 7 -39.51 -28.92 -4.27
N CYS A 8 -39.06 -28.98 -5.52
CA CYS A 8 -37.81 -28.32 -5.95
C CYS A 8 -38.16 -26.84 -6.20
N LEU A 9 -37.87 -25.97 -5.20
CA LEU A 9 -37.91 -24.53 -5.38
C LEU A 9 -36.74 -24.09 -6.25
N PRO A 10 -36.93 -23.47 -7.41
CA PRO A 10 -35.82 -22.91 -8.17
C PRO A 10 -35.25 -21.70 -7.40
N PHE A 11 -34.02 -21.83 -6.90
CA PHE A 11 -33.23 -20.67 -6.47
C PHE A 11 -32.95 -19.82 -7.71
N LEU A 12 -33.67 -18.74 -7.89
CA LEU A 12 -33.35 -17.68 -8.83
C LEU A 12 -32.11 -16.97 -8.27
N LEU A 13 -30.92 -17.38 -8.68
CA LEU A 13 -29.67 -16.60 -8.51
C LEU A 13 -29.82 -15.34 -9.38
N SER A 14 -30.34 -14.27 -8.77
CA SER A 14 -30.26 -12.94 -9.38
C SER A 14 -28.82 -12.47 -9.31
N ALA A 15 -28.11 -12.50 -10.42
CA ALA A 15 -26.82 -11.80 -10.53
C ALA A 15 -27.08 -10.30 -10.32
N GLN A 16 -26.48 -9.71 -9.28
CA GLN A 16 -26.58 -8.27 -9.09
C GLN A 16 -25.88 -7.58 -10.26
N PRO A 17 -26.55 -6.65 -10.96
CA PRO A 17 -25.91 -5.91 -12.04
C PRO A 17 -24.80 -5.02 -11.44
N TYR A 18 -23.58 -5.17 -11.94
CA TYR A 18 -22.50 -4.25 -11.61
C TYR A 18 -22.78 -2.87 -12.22
N THR A 19 -22.66 -1.82 -11.41
CA THR A 19 -22.69 -0.44 -11.89
C THR A 19 -21.26 0.03 -12.12
N ILE A 20 -20.95 0.45 -13.34
CA ILE A 20 -19.64 1.02 -13.68
C ILE A 20 -19.73 2.53 -13.54
N LYS A 21 -18.84 3.12 -12.72
CA LYS A 21 -18.67 4.56 -12.56
C LYS A 21 -17.25 4.93 -12.96
N HIS A 22 -17.11 5.90 -13.86
CA HIS A 22 -15.83 6.46 -14.25
C HIS A 22 -15.49 7.63 -13.32
N LEU A 23 -14.28 7.61 -12.75
CA LEU A 23 -13.74 8.68 -11.92
C LEU A 23 -12.46 9.18 -12.58
N SER A 24 -12.35 10.49 -12.77
CA SER A 24 -11.23 11.15 -13.43
C SER A 24 -10.90 12.49 -12.75
N ILE A 25 -9.99 13.26 -13.33
CA ILE A 25 -9.72 14.64 -12.91
C ILE A 25 -10.94 15.55 -12.98
N ARG A 26 -11.94 15.21 -13.81
CA ARG A 26 -13.20 15.97 -13.91
C ARG A 26 -14.08 15.82 -12.67
N GLU A 27 -14.00 14.66 -12.02
CA GLU A 27 -14.69 14.36 -10.78
C GLU A 27 -13.90 14.76 -9.54
N GLY A 28 -12.64 15.23 -9.70
CA GLY A 28 -11.81 15.78 -8.63
C GLY A 28 -10.60 14.92 -8.26
N LEU A 29 -10.28 13.87 -9.05
CA LEU A 29 -9.04 13.12 -8.89
C LEU A 29 -7.84 14.00 -9.26
N SER A 30 -6.72 13.90 -8.54
CA SER A 30 -5.54 14.75 -8.79
C SER A 30 -4.84 14.45 -10.11
N ASN A 31 -4.81 13.18 -10.52
CA ASN A 31 -4.23 12.72 -11.78
C ASN A 31 -4.95 11.45 -12.27
N ASN A 32 -5.08 11.28 -13.59
CA ASN A 32 -5.71 10.10 -14.19
C ASN A 32 -4.83 8.83 -14.12
N HIS A 33 -3.53 8.97 -13.87
CA HIS A 33 -2.63 7.83 -13.67
C HIS A 33 -2.71 7.34 -12.22
N VAL A 34 -3.62 6.42 -11.97
CA VAL A 34 -3.80 5.76 -10.68
C VAL A 34 -2.92 4.52 -10.62
N VAL A 35 -1.98 4.50 -9.70
CA VAL A 35 -1.01 3.40 -9.53
C VAL A 35 -1.41 2.40 -8.44
N SER A 36 -2.21 2.83 -7.47
CA SER A 36 -2.69 1.96 -6.40
C SER A 36 -4.02 2.44 -5.84
N ILE A 37 -4.86 1.48 -5.41
CA ILE A 37 -6.15 1.75 -4.77
C ILE A 37 -6.22 0.93 -3.49
N ALA A 38 -6.71 1.55 -2.41
CA ALA A 38 -7.02 0.88 -1.15
C ALA A 38 -8.41 1.31 -0.67
N GLN A 39 -9.06 0.46 0.13
CA GLN A 39 -10.31 0.82 0.81
C GLN A 39 -10.07 0.76 2.31
N ASP A 40 -10.40 1.86 3.01
CA ASP A 40 -10.30 1.90 4.46
C ASP A 40 -11.51 1.20 5.13
N LYS A 41 -11.37 0.92 6.43
CA LYS A 41 -12.41 0.25 7.25
C LYS A 41 -13.72 1.05 7.35
N ARG A 42 -13.73 2.33 6.95
CA ARG A 42 -14.92 3.21 6.91
C ARG A 42 -15.59 3.20 5.56
N GLY A 43 -15.01 2.49 4.57
CA GLY A 43 -15.52 2.36 3.21
C GLY A 43 -15.04 3.44 2.25
N SER A 44 -14.22 4.42 2.68
CA SER A 44 -13.62 5.39 1.76
C SER A 44 -12.58 4.70 0.88
N LEU A 45 -12.51 5.14 -0.38
CA LEU A 45 -11.48 4.68 -1.31
C LEU A 45 -10.30 5.66 -1.31
N TRP A 46 -9.09 5.11 -1.34
CA TRP A 46 -7.85 5.87 -1.42
C TRP A 46 -7.16 5.55 -2.74
N PHE A 47 -6.73 6.59 -3.43
CA PHE A 47 -6.07 6.48 -4.73
C PHE A 47 -4.70 7.13 -4.65
N ALA A 48 -3.66 6.34 -4.88
CA ALA A 48 -2.31 6.85 -5.13
C ALA A 48 -2.18 7.19 -6.61
N THR A 49 -1.70 8.38 -6.90
CA THR A 49 -1.44 8.86 -8.27
C THR A 49 -0.02 9.40 -8.39
N GLU A 50 0.39 9.75 -9.61
CA GLU A 50 1.65 10.48 -9.83
C GLU A 50 1.60 11.94 -9.33
N GLU A 51 0.44 12.45 -8.95
CA GLU A 51 0.24 13.83 -8.47
C GLU A 51 -0.59 13.89 -7.17
N GLY A 52 -0.24 13.05 -6.21
CA GLY A 52 -0.79 13.11 -4.86
C GLY A 52 -1.66 11.95 -4.45
N LEU A 53 -2.10 12.00 -3.19
CA LEU A 53 -2.97 11.03 -2.55
C LEU A 53 -4.40 11.56 -2.53
N ASN A 54 -5.35 10.75 -2.97
CA ASN A 54 -6.75 11.13 -3.03
C ASN A 54 -7.59 10.20 -2.15
N LYS A 55 -8.49 10.78 -1.35
CA LYS A 55 -9.51 10.09 -0.60
C LYS A 55 -10.87 10.39 -1.21
N PHE A 56 -11.65 9.35 -1.49
CA PHE A 56 -13.01 9.44 -2.02
C PHE A 56 -14.02 8.85 -1.03
N ASP A 57 -14.96 9.66 -0.58
CA ASP A 57 -15.98 9.27 0.41
C ASP A 57 -17.29 8.71 -0.24
N GLY A 58 -17.29 8.49 -1.55
CA GLY A 58 -18.44 8.11 -2.34
C GLY A 58 -19.11 9.29 -3.05
N ILE A 59 -18.81 10.53 -2.64
CA ILE A 59 -19.44 11.77 -3.16
C ILE A 59 -18.37 12.69 -3.73
N ARG A 60 -17.28 12.94 -2.97
CA ARG A 60 -16.25 13.93 -3.32
C ARG A 60 -14.86 13.41 -3.04
N PHE A 61 -13.87 14.01 -3.72
CA PHE A 61 -12.47 13.81 -3.44
C PHE A 61 -11.93 14.83 -2.43
N LEU A 62 -11.07 14.36 -1.54
CA LEU A 62 -10.14 15.15 -0.74
C LEU A 62 -8.74 14.75 -1.18
N THR A 63 -7.91 15.73 -1.58
CA THR A 63 -6.56 15.48 -2.08
C THR A 63 -5.52 15.98 -1.11
N TYR A 64 -4.48 15.17 -0.90
CA TYR A 64 -3.31 15.48 -0.11
C TYR A 64 -2.11 15.62 -1.06
N TYR A 65 -1.43 16.75 -0.97
CA TYR A 65 -0.21 17.07 -1.72
C TYR A 65 0.96 17.24 -0.77
N LYS A 66 2.18 17.11 -1.31
CA LYS A 66 3.37 17.57 -0.61
C LYS A 66 3.27 19.08 -0.36
N GLU A 67 3.35 19.49 0.90
CA GLU A 67 3.35 20.88 1.31
C GLU A 67 4.72 21.29 1.87
N GLU A 68 5.30 22.37 1.33
CA GLU A 68 6.62 22.87 1.76
C GLU A 68 6.52 24.06 2.72
N THR A 69 5.37 24.76 2.78
CA THR A 69 5.29 26.11 3.34
C THR A 69 4.38 26.28 4.54
N THR A 70 3.45 25.38 4.80
CA THR A 70 2.39 25.62 5.80
C THR A 70 2.67 25.05 7.19
N GLY A 71 3.73 24.27 7.36
CA GLY A 71 4.02 23.54 8.60
C GLY A 71 2.99 22.45 8.93
N LYS A 72 2.00 22.22 8.06
CA LYS A 72 1.10 21.08 8.13
C LYS A 72 1.87 19.80 7.81
N GLN A 73 1.62 18.76 8.58
CA GLN A 73 2.06 17.43 8.22
C GLN A 73 1.34 16.99 6.94
N SER A 74 2.09 16.67 5.92
CA SER A 74 1.61 16.25 4.60
C SER A 74 2.42 15.06 4.10
N ILE A 75 2.04 14.53 2.94
CA ILE A 75 2.88 13.54 2.25
C ILE A 75 4.21 14.18 1.80
N THR A 76 5.27 13.37 1.78
CA THR A 76 6.64 13.84 1.48
C THR A 76 6.95 13.97 0.00
N GLY A 77 6.13 13.39 -0.86
CA GLY A 77 6.24 13.43 -2.31
C GLY A 77 4.89 13.19 -2.98
N ASN A 78 4.68 13.78 -4.15
CA ASN A 78 3.43 13.61 -4.90
C ASN A 78 3.42 12.37 -5.79
N GLU A 79 4.60 11.89 -6.23
CA GLU A 79 4.72 10.66 -7.04
C GLU A 79 4.60 9.44 -6.12
N LEU A 80 3.41 8.84 -6.09
CA LEU A 80 3.11 7.69 -5.24
C LEU A 80 3.19 6.39 -6.04
N ASN A 81 3.60 5.30 -5.40
CA ASN A 81 3.73 3.99 -6.03
C ASN A 81 2.79 2.93 -5.45
N CYS A 82 2.52 2.96 -4.15
CA CYS A 82 1.69 1.93 -3.53
C CYS A 82 0.96 2.43 -2.29
N LEU A 83 -0.15 1.76 -1.99
CA LEU A 83 -0.93 1.91 -0.76
C LEU A 83 -1.09 0.55 -0.09
N LEU A 84 -1.13 0.56 1.24
CA LEU A 84 -1.56 -0.56 2.07
C LEU A 84 -2.44 -0.01 3.20
N ASP A 85 -3.73 -0.36 3.23
CA ASP A 85 -4.55 -0.20 4.44
C ASP A 85 -4.11 -1.28 5.44
N ASP A 86 -3.60 -0.85 6.60
CA ASP A 86 -3.06 -1.78 7.57
C ASP A 86 -4.18 -2.67 8.14
N PRO A 87 -4.07 -4.01 8.04
CA PRO A 87 -5.13 -4.90 8.51
C PRO A 87 -5.31 -4.88 10.04
N ILE A 88 -4.29 -4.46 10.78
CA ILE A 88 -4.25 -4.44 12.26
C ILE A 88 -4.46 -3.02 12.78
N ASP A 89 -3.61 -2.10 12.34
CA ASP A 89 -3.58 -0.73 12.81
C ASP A 89 -4.54 0.17 12.02
N SER A 90 -4.86 1.34 12.57
CA SER A 90 -5.67 2.35 11.85
C SER A 90 -4.75 3.30 11.09
N ILE A 91 -3.96 2.73 10.16
CA ILE A 91 -2.93 3.43 9.39
C ILE A 91 -3.06 3.06 7.91
N LEU A 92 -2.97 4.05 7.02
CA LEU A 92 -2.71 3.86 5.61
C LEU A 92 -1.22 4.10 5.36
N TRP A 93 -0.54 3.06 4.90
CA TRP A 93 0.85 3.13 4.48
C TRP A 93 0.93 3.55 3.01
N ILE A 94 1.78 4.52 2.71
CA ILE A 94 1.91 5.15 1.40
C ILE A 94 3.38 5.11 1.00
N GLY A 95 3.71 4.35 -0.03
CA GLY A 95 5.04 4.31 -0.64
C GLY A 95 5.16 5.32 -1.76
N THR A 96 6.26 6.06 -1.77
CA THR A 96 6.55 7.08 -2.79
C THR A 96 7.69 6.64 -3.71
N GLN A 97 7.80 7.28 -4.86
CA GLN A 97 8.86 6.97 -5.82
C GLN A 97 10.25 7.40 -5.32
N ARG A 98 10.40 8.50 -4.58
CA ARG A 98 11.72 9.03 -4.14
C ARG A 98 11.65 9.84 -2.84
N ALA A 99 10.62 9.63 -2.06
CA ALA A 99 10.41 10.42 -0.86
C ALA A 99 10.07 9.56 0.38
N GLY A 100 10.42 8.25 0.33
CA GLY A 100 10.25 7.31 1.43
C GLY A 100 8.81 6.85 1.63
N ILE A 101 8.45 6.61 2.88
CA ILE A 101 7.14 6.09 3.29
C ILE A 101 6.43 7.14 4.15
N ASN A 102 5.13 7.30 3.90
CA ASN A 102 4.24 8.04 4.78
C ASN A 102 3.24 7.10 5.43
N ALA A 103 3.03 7.25 6.72
CA ALA A 103 2.00 6.57 7.49
C ALA A 103 0.91 7.59 7.85
N TYR A 104 -0.26 7.48 7.23
CA TYR A 104 -1.40 8.32 7.55
C TYR A 104 -2.23 7.68 8.65
N ASN A 105 -2.38 8.37 9.76
CA ASN A 105 -3.17 7.93 10.89
C ASN A 105 -4.61 8.43 10.77
N TYR A 106 -5.57 7.50 10.64
CA TYR A 106 -7.00 7.82 10.49
C TYR A 106 -7.64 8.45 11.72
N ALA A 107 -7.04 8.27 12.92
CA ALA A 107 -7.64 8.74 14.17
C ALA A 107 -7.46 10.24 14.37
N ASN A 108 -6.36 10.80 13.90
CA ASN A 108 -5.97 12.19 14.15
C ASN A 108 -5.63 12.98 12.88
N ASP A 109 -5.85 12.39 11.70
CA ASP A 109 -5.61 13.03 10.39
C ASP A 109 -4.17 13.56 10.27
N SER A 110 -3.17 12.74 10.66
CA SER A 110 -1.77 13.12 10.66
C SER A 110 -0.90 12.15 9.87
N PHE A 111 0.25 12.64 9.39
CA PHE A 111 1.25 11.83 8.72
C PHE A 111 2.50 11.68 9.60
N ILE A 112 3.05 10.47 9.61
CA ILE A 112 4.40 10.17 10.09
C ILE A 112 5.21 9.76 8.87
N THR A 113 6.49 10.15 8.83
CA THR A 113 7.35 9.89 7.69
C THR A 113 8.56 9.07 8.07
N TYR A 114 8.90 8.10 7.23
CA TYR A 114 10.11 7.29 7.33
C TYR A 114 10.95 7.51 6.07
N ARG A 115 12.21 7.89 6.28
CA ARG A 115 13.16 8.22 5.22
C ARG A 115 14.49 7.51 5.42
N HIS A 116 15.21 7.36 4.30
CA HIS A 116 16.60 6.95 4.36
C HIS A 116 17.46 8.00 5.09
N ASN A 117 18.36 7.51 5.96
CA ASN A 117 19.33 8.34 6.67
C ASN A 117 20.68 7.63 6.68
N GLU A 118 21.66 8.16 5.95
CA GLU A 118 23.01 7.59 5.84
C GLU A 118 23.73 7.40 7.21
N ASN A 119 23.34 8.17 8.23
CA ASN A 119 23.90 8.10 9.57
C ASN A 119 23.15 7.13 10.49
N ASN A 120 22.07 6.51 10.03
CA ASN A 120 21.29 5.55 10.79
C ASN A 120 21.08 4.25 9.98
N PRO A 121 21.85 3.19 10.25
CA PRO A 121 21.73 1.92 9.51
C PRO A 121 20.42 1.18 9.77
N GLU A 122 19.63 1.58 10.76
CA GLU A 122 18.31 1.03 11.05
C GLU A 122 17.18 1.88 10.44
N SER A 123 17.51 2.88 9.62
CA SER A 123 16.55 3.64 8.83
C SER A 123 16.20 2.89 7.55
N LEU A 124 15.20 3.37 6.81
CA LEU A 124 14.84 2.85 5.48
C LEU A 124 16.08 2.79 4.57
N VAL A 125 16.27 1.69 3.84
CA VAL A 125 17.47 1.49 2.99
C VAL A 125 17.55 2.46 1.81
N THR A 126 16.42 2.91 1.32
CA THR A 126 16.28 3.92 0.26
C THR A 126 14.89 4.54 0.28
N ASP A 127 14.77 5.74 -0.26
CA ASP A 127 13.48 6.44 -0.38
C ASP A 127 12.63 6.00 -1.59
N ASP A 128 13.12 5.07 -2.42
CA ASP A 128 12.45 4.62 -3.65
C ASP A 128 11.67 3.31 -3.41
N ILE A 129 10.38 3.43 -3.13
CA ILE A 129 9.51 2.34 -2.69
C ILE A 129 8.68 1.83 -3.85
N THR A 130 8.70 0.52 -4.09
CA THR A 130 7.87 -0.12 -5.12
C THR A 130 6.60 -0.74 -4.53
N LYS A 131 6.69 -1.37 -3.36
CA LYS A 131 5.55 -2.04 -2.71
C LYS A 131 5.68 -2.06 -1.19
N ILE A 132 4.55 -1.98 -0.51
CA ILE A 132 4.42 -2.23 0.93
C ILE A 132 3.41 -3.35 1.11
N ILE A 133 3.74 -4.36 1.91
CA ILE A 133 2.84 -5.47 2.24
C ILE A 133 2.85 -5.74 3.75
N ALA A 134 1.74 -6.25 4.26
CA ALA A 134 1.67 -6.72 5.64
C ALA A 134 2.46 -8.03 5.78
N ALA A 135 3.28 -8.12 6.82
CA ALA A 135 3.91 -9.35 7.24
C ALA A 135 2.95 -10.17 8.11
N SER A 136 3.13 -11.48 8.13
CA SER A 136 2.27 -12.42 8.87
C SER A 136 2.32 -12.24 10.39
N ASP A 137 3.36 -11.58 10.90
CA ASP A 137 3.53 -11.24 12.32
C ASP A 137 2.98 -9.86 12.70
N GLY A 138 2.36 -9.15 11.74
CA GLY A 138 1.76 -7.84 11.93
C GLY A 138 2.68 -6.65 11.63
N ASN A 139 3.94 -6.88 11.29
CA ASN A 139 4.90 -5.90 10.81
C ASN A 139 4.77 -5.66 9.30
N LEU A 140 5.75 -5.05 8.64
CA LEU A 140 5.69 -4.77 7.21
C LEU A 140 6.93 -5.27 6.47
N TRP A 141 6.71 -5.69 5.23
CA TRP A 141 7.76 -5.83 4.23
C TRP A 141 7.69 -4.66 3.25
N ILE A 142 8.83 -4.03 3.00
CA ILE A 142 8.97 -2.87 2.13
C ILE A 142 9.86 -3.25 0.96
N CYS A 143 9.28 -3.33 -0.22
CA CYS A 143 10.03 -3.57 -1.46
C CYS A 143 10.60 -2.27 -1.99
N THR A 144 11.85 -2.29 -2.43
CA THR A 144 12.56 -1.14 -2.97
C THR A 144 13.04 -1.39 -4.39
N TYR A 145 13.18 -0.32 -5.19
CA TYR A 145 13.52 -0.48 -6.61
C TYR A 145 14.96 -0.99 -6.83
N TRP A 146 15.93 -0.59 -5.97
CA TRP A 146 17.35 -0.89 -6.20
C TRP A 146 18.10 -1.48 -5.00
N LYS A 147 17.48 -1.59 -3.84
CA LYS A 147 18.17 -1.89 -2.57
C LYS A 147 17.66 -3.14 -1.85
N GLY A 148 16.83 -3.97 -2.51
CA GLY A 148 16.29 -5.19 -1.94
C GLY A 148 14.97 -4.96 -1.20
N VAL A 149 14.79 -5.64 -0.09
CA VAL A 149 13.58 -5.60 0.75
C VAL A 149 13.94 -5.22 2.17
N ASP A 150 13.20 -4.30 2.75
CA ASP A 150 13.28 -3.99 4.17
C ASP A 150 12.14 -4.69 4.93
N TYR A 151 12.47 -5.19 6.11
CA TYR A 151 11.50 -5.55 7.12
C TYR A 151 11.40 -4.41 8.14
N PHE A 152 10.19 -3.90 8.33
CA PHE A 152 9.92 -2.80 9.26
C PHE A 152 9.20 -3.31 10.50
N ASP A 153 9.86 -3.23 11.63
CA ASP A 153 9.29 -3.47 12.94
C ASP A 153 8.53 -2.22 13.41
N LYS A 154 7.20 -2.31 13.43
CA LYS A 154 6.31 -1.20 13.82
C LYS A 154 6.43 -0.80 15.29
N GLN A 155 6.86 -1.73 16.16
CA GLN A 155 7.00 -1.47 17.58
C GLN A 155 8.24 -0.64 17.90
N THR A 156 9.36 -0.95 17.24
CA THR A 156 10.65 -0.25 17.46
C THR A 156 10.85 0.92 16.49
N GLY A 157 10.17 0.89 15.33
CA GLY A 157 10.37 1.84 14.25
C GLY A 157 11.66 1.60 13.44
N GLN A 158 12.26 0.42 13.57
CA GLN A 158 13.53 0.05 12.94
C GLN A 158 13.34 -0.78 11.68
N PHE A 159 14.30 -0.67 10.75
CA PHE A 159 14.35 -1.41 9.51
C PHE A 159 15.48 -2.42 9.52
N THR A 160 15.23 -3.63 9.02
CA THR A 160 16.23 -4.66 8.75
C THR A 160 16.30 -4.90 7.25
N HIS A 161 17.51 -4.90 6.68
CA HIS A 161 17.74 -4.93 5.23
C HIS A 161 18.05 -6.33 4.71
N TYR A 162 17.32 -6.77 3.68
CA TYR A 162 17.52 -8.03 2.98
C TYR A 162 17.85 -7.75 1.50
N ASN A 163 19.09 -8.03 1.12
CA ASN A 163 19.62 -7.76 -0.22
C ASN A 163 20.76 -8.72 -0.57
N THR A 164 21.39 -8.54 -1.73
CA THR A 164 22.50 -9.39 -2.20
C THR A 164 23.74 -9.36 -1.32
N GLU A 165 23.89 -8.34 -0.47
CA GLU A 165 25.04 -8.20 0.45
C GLU A 165 24.76 -8.87 1.80
N THR A 166 23.50 -8.85 2.25
CA THR A 166 23.11 -9.35 3.58
C THR A 166 22.58 -10.78 3.57
N VAL A 167 22.04 -11.26 2.41
CA VAL A 167 21.42 -12.59 2.29
C VAL A 167 22.11 -13.40 1.19
N PRO A 168 22.87 -14.47 1.54
CA PRO A 168 23.45 -15.36 0.55
C PRO A 168 22.39 -15.97 -0.36
N GLY A 169 22.59 -15.85 -1.68
CA GLY A 169 21.63 -16.37 -2.68
C GLY A 169 20.48 -15.45 -3.01
N PHE A 170 20.43 -14.24 -2.46
CA PHE A 170 19.45 -13.23 -2.87
C PHE A 170 19.68 -12.86 -4.34
N ALA A 171 18.65 -13.05 -5.19
CA ALA A 171 18.86 -13.09 -6.63
C ALA A 171 19.15 -11.72 -7.27
N SER A 172 18.48 -10.67 -6.81
CA SER A 172 18.65 -9.29 -7.29
C SER A 172 18.07 -8.29 -6.30
N ASN A 173 18.64 -7.09 -6.24
CA ASN A 173 18.13 -5.99 -5.43
C ASN A 173 16.99 -5.19 -6.10
N HIS A 174 16.66 -5.50 -7.37
CA HIS A 174 15.56 -4.89 -8.10
C HIS A 174 14.24 -5.58 -7.78
N ILE A 175 13.49 -5.04 -6.81
CA ILE A 175 12.25 -5.66 -6.35
C ILE A 175 11.05 -4.86 -6.87
N TRP A 176 10.12 -5.56 -7.52
CA TRP A 176 8.87 -4.95 -7.94
C TRP A 176 7.73 -5.20 -6.97
N SER A 177 7.65 -6.43 -6.48
CA SER A 177 6.57 -6.84 -5.58
C SER A 177 7.00 -8.02 -4.72
N ALA A 178 6.31 -8.22 -3.62
CA ALA A 178 6.45 -9.42 -2.79
C ALA A 178 5.10 -9.82 -2.21
N ILE A 179 5.04 -11.04 -1.65
CA ILE A 179 3.94 -11.52 -0.84
C ILE A 179 4.49 -12.35 0.32
N ASP A 180 3.99 -12.10 1.52
CA ASP A 180 4.28 -12.95 2.68
C ASP A 180 3.44 -14.22 2.56
N GLY A 181 4.10 -15.37 2.39
CA GLY A 181 3.49 -16.68 2.30
C GLY A 181 3.15 -17.30 3.66
N GLY A 182 3.48 -16.64 4.77
CA GLY A 182 3.44 -17.21 6.10
C GLY A 182 4.56 -18.22 6.36
N ASN A 183 4.65 -18.73 7.58
CA ASN A 183 5.65 -19.75 7.98
C ASN A 183 7.12 -19.37 7.69
N GLY A 184 7.44 -18.06 7.68
CA GLY A 184 8.77 -17.55 7.41
C GLY A 184 9.15 -17.53 5.93
N LEU A 185 8.19 -17.62 5.01
CA LEU A 185 8.41 -17.56 3.56
C LEU A 185 7.97 -16.21 3.01
N LEU A 186 8.88 -15.53 2.32
CA LEU A 186 8.60 -14.34 1.53
C LEU A 186 8.86 -14.67 0.04
N TYR A 187 7.84 -14.54 -0.79
CA TYR A 187 7.97 -14.66 -2.24
C TYR A 187 8.22 -13.30 -2.83
N ILE A 188 9.28 -13.16 -3.64
CA ILE A 188 9.74 -11.88 -4.17
C ILE A 188 9.74 -11.94 -5.70
N GLY A 189 9.10 -10.95 -6.31
CA GLY A 189 9.14 -10.71 -7.76
C GLY A 189 10.23 -9.70 -8.10
N HIS A 190 11.29 -10.15 -8.78
CA HIS A 190 12.37 -9.30 -9.26
C HIS A 190 12.02 -8.70 -10.62
N VAL A 191 12.57 -7.52 -10.92
CA VAL A 191 12.40 -6.87 -12.25
C VAL A 191 13.22 -7.58 -13.32
N ASP A 192 14.39 -8.10 -12.96
CA ASP A 192 15.43 -8.57 -13.90
C ASP A 192 15.79 -10.06 -13.78
N ARG A 193 15.17 -10.80 -12.86
CA ARG A 193 15.52 -12.19 -12.58
C ARG A 193 14.36 -13.18 -12.55
N GLY A 194 13.15 -12.72 -12.81
CA GLY A 194 11.95 -13.55 -12.91
C GLY A 194 11.32 -13.93 -11.58
#